data_656953791515fb63eb1117352db50096
#
_entry.id   656953791515fb63eb1117352db50096
#
_cell.length_a   1.000
_cell.length_b   1.000
_cell.length_c   1.000
_cell.angle_alpha   90.00
_cell.angle_beta   90.00
_cell.angle_gamma   90.00
#
_symmetry.space_group_name_H-M   'P 1'
#
loop_
_entity.id
_entity.type
_entity.pdbx_description
1 polymer ?
#
loop_
_entity_poly.entity_id
_entity_poly.type
_entity_poly.pdbx_seq_one_letter_code
_entity_poly.pdbx_strand_id
1 'polypeptide(L)'
;MVNKLKDFYKSIKNSVPLVLALAVIFLLACGGQDAKNNAERPKIDLLTAVATANIDVIEQHIEYGTDINAVFVKTQDWKGAGALHIAAISPKNAETVMLFKTVIDVLLSGGADIDIEAKNRDGSTPLSWAAYFGKLEMVTFLVDRGADLNKADKNGYTPLGAAITSPFMGSELNRSATIKYLKDKGAK
;
A
#
# COMPACT_ATOMS: atom_id res chain seq x y z
N MET A 1 14.22 -30.67 9.70
CA MET A 1 13.75 -30.27 8.38
C MET A 1 13.57 -28.75 8.29
N VAL A 2 13.06 -28.10 9.32
CA VAL A 2 12.76 -26.65 9.38
C VAL A 2 14.01 -25.75 9.20
N ASN A 3 15.17 -26.12 9.74
CA ASN A 3 16.38 -25.28 9.65
C ASN A 3 16.96 -25.20 8.23
N LYS A 4 16.89 -26.27 7.43
CA LYS A 4 17.35 -26.25 6.02
C LYS A 4 16.50 -25.33 5.13
N LEU A 5 15.22 -25.17 5.44
CA LEU A 5 14.32 -24.26 4.74
C LEU A 5 14.64 -22.78 5.05
N LYS A 6 15.03 -22.47 6.30
CA LYS A 6 15.45 -21.10 6.68
C LYS A 6 16.75 -20.68 5.98
N ASP A 7 17.70 -21.61 5.86
CA ASP A 7 18.97 -21.34 5.18
C ASP A 7 18.79 -21.20 3.67
N PHE A 8 17.88 -21.97 3.06
CA PHE A 8 17.49 -21.86 1.66
C PHE A 8 16.78 -20.53 1.37
N TYR A 9 15.86 -20.10 2.26
CA TYR A 9 15.16 -18.82 2.14
C TYR A 9 16.13 -17.64 2.24
N LYS A 10 17.11 -17.71 3.13
CA LYS A 10 18.15 -16.68 3.28
C LYS A 10 19.06 -16.56 2.05
N SER A 11 19.30 -17.66 1.35
CA SER A 11 20.08 -17.71 0.10
C SER A 11 19.32 -17.11 -1.07
N ILE A 12 18.00 -17.32 -1.17
CA ILE A 12 17.15 -16.82 -2.27
C ILE A 12 16.88 -15.32 -2.14
N LYS A 13 16.78 -14.78 -0.93
CA LYS A 13 16.52 -13.35 -0.66
C LYS A 13 17.56 -12.43 -1.34
N ASN A 14 18.74 -12.94 -1.64
CA ASN A 14 19.83 -12.19 -2.26
C ASN A 14 19.99 -12.40 -3.77
N SER A 15 19.17 -13.25 -4.42
CA SER A 15 19.49 -13.69 -5.78
C SER A 15 18.32 -13.69 -6.78
N VAL A 16 17.06 -13.51 -6.35
CA VAL A 16 15.88 -13.57 -7.24
C VAL A 16 14.87 -12.49 -6.87
N PRO A 17 14.23 -11.81 -7.85
CA PRO A 17 13.15 -10.87 -7.55
C PRO A 17 12.04 -11.58 -6.75
N LEU A 18 11.58 -10.94 -5.70
CA LEU A 18 10.63 -11.44 -4.68
C LEU A 18 9.38 -12.13 -5.25
N VAL A 19 8.96 -11.74 -6.44
CA VAL A 19 7.77 -12.27 -7.14
C VAL A 19 7.88 -13.75 -7.50
N LEU A 20 9.10 -14.26 -7.79
CA LEU A 20 9.31 -15.67 -8.15
C LEU A 20 9.42 -16.60 -6.92
N ALA A 21 9.85 -16.08 -5.78
CA ALA A 21 9.95 -16.87 -4.55
C ALA A 21 8.56 -17.22 -3.98
N LEU A 22 7.59 -16.32 -4.11
CA LEU A 22 6.21 -16.54 -3.66
C LEU A 22 5.47 -17.57 -4.53
N ALA A 23 5.73 -17.64 -5.84
CA ALA A 23 5.11 -18.62 -6.74
C ALA A 23 5.53 -20.06 -6.42
N VAL A 24 6.75 -20.28 -5.95
CA VAL A 24 7.24 -21.63 -5.58
C VAL A 24 6.64 -22.12 -4.27
N ILE A 25 6.33 -21.23 -3.34
CA ILE A 25 5.67 -21.58 -2.06
C ILE A 25 4.21 -21.97 -2.30
N PHE A 26 3.53 -21.31 -3.26
CA PHE A 26 2.12 -21.61 -3.57
C PHE A 26 1.94 -22.99 -4.24
N LEU A 27 2.93 -23.47 -4.99
CA LEU A 27 2.87 -24.79 -5.66
C LEU A 27 3.13 -25.99 -4.73
N LEU A 28 3.70 -25.77 -3.55
CA LEU A 28 3.93 -26.82 -2.56
C LEU A 28 2.82 -26.96 -1.52
N ALA A 29 1.85 -26.02 -1.51
CA ALA A 29 0.76 -25.96 -0.53
C ALA A 29 -0.57 -26.59 -1.00
N CYS A 30 -0.65 -27.19 -2.20
CA CYS A 30 -1.83 -27.93 -2.64
C CYS A 30 -1.85 -29.36 -2.06
N GLY A 31 -1.95 -29.49 -0.75
CA GLY A 31 -2.12 -30.76 -0.07
C GLY A 31 -2.57 -30.58 1.39
N GLY A 32 -3.91 -30.58 1.61
CA GLY A 32 -4.48 -30.85 2.94
C GLY A 32 -4.89 -29.61 3.74
N GLN A 33 -6.13 -29.58 4.04
CA GLN A 33 -6.88 -28.69 4.93
C GLN A 33 -6.23 -28.54 6.33
N ASP A 34 -6.42 -27.32 6.91
CA ASP A 34 -6.27 -27.01 8.35
C ASP A 34 -4.85 -26.83 8.92
N ALA A 35 -3.94 -26.20 8.19
CA ALA A 35 -2.86 -25.48 8.86
C ALA A 35 -3.37 -24.10 9.32
N LYS A 36 -4.12 -24.04 10.43
CA LYS A 36 -4.25 -22.79 11.19
C LYS A 36 -2.85 -22.32 11.49
N ASN A 37 -2.47 -21.20 10.88
CA ASN A 37 -1.19 -20.53 11.06
C ASN A 37 -0.90 -20.42 12.57
N ASN A 38 0.16 -21.08 13.05
CA ASN A 38 0.70 -20.89 14.39
C ASN A 38 1.50 -19.57 14.49
N ALA A 39 1.22 -18.60 13.61
CA ALA A 39 1.84 -17.29 13.67
C ALA A 39 1.37 -16.57 14.94
N GLU A 40 2.30 -16.10 15.75
CA GLU A 40 1.98 -15.25 16.89
C GLU A 40 1.34 -13.96 16.42
N ARG A 41 0.30 -13.52 17.15
CA ARG A 41 -0.34 -12.23 16.86
C ARG A 41 0.69 -11.09 16.97
N PRO A 42 0.85 -10.24 15.95
CA PRO A 42 1.73 -9.09 16.01
C PRO A 42 1.42 -8.18 17.20
N LYS A 43 2.45 -7.71 17.89
CA LYS A 43 2.32 -6.84 19.08
C LYS A 43 2.01 -5.38 18.72
N ILE A 44 2.41 -4.98 17.53
CA ILE A 44 2.16 -3.63 16.98
C ILE A 44 1.04 -3.76 15.97
N ASP A 45 0.05 -2.87 15.99
CA ASP A 45 -1.04 -2.90 15.02
C ASP A 45 -0.54 -2.56 13.59
N LEU A 46 -1.29 -3.04 12.59
CA LEU A 46 -0.91 -2.92 11.19
C LEU A 46 -0.71 -1.45 10.76
N LEU A 47 -1.57 -0.52 11.20
CA LEU A 47 -1.41 0.88 10.78
C LEU A 47 -0.17 1.53 11.36
N THR A 48 0.14 1.25 12.62
CA THR A 48 1.39 1.72 13.24
C THR A 48 2.59 1.12 12.53
N ALA A 49 2.55 -0.18 12.19
CA ALA A 49 3.61 -0.81 11.41
C ALA A 49 3.79 -0.16 10.04
N VAL A 50 2.69 0.14 9.34
CA VAL A 50 2.72 0.83 8.04
C VAL A 50 3.22 2.26 8.20
N ALA A 51 2.71 3.04 9.15
CA ALA A 51 3.11 4.44 9.35
C ALA A 51 4.60 4.60 9.71
N THR A 52 5.16 3.59 10.38
CA THR A 52 6.59 3.53 10.73
C THR A 52 7.44 2.77 9.72
N ALA A 53 6.82 2.26 8.65
CA ALA A 53 7.45 1.42 7.62
C ALA A 53 8.18 0.20 8.20
N ASN A 54 7.62 -0.41 9.23
CA ASN A 54 8.15 -1.63 9.85
C ASN A 54 7.73 -2.86 9.05
N ILE A 55 8.52 -3.16 8.01
CA ILE A 55 8.22 -4.22 7.04
C ILE A 55 8.10 -5.59 7.73
N ASP A 56 8.98 -5.91 8.68
CA ASP A 56 8.96 -7.20 9.37
C ASP A 56 7.62 -7.42 10.11
N VAL A 57 7.07 -6.38 10.73
CA VAL A 57 5.76 -6.47 11.41
C VAL A 57 4.60 -6.51 10.42
N ILE A 58 4.71 -5.83 9.27
CA ILE A 58 3.69 -5.93 8.21
C ILE A 58 3.65 -7.36 7.65
N GLU A 59 4.81 -7.99 7.40
CA GLU A 59 4.90 -9.38 6.98
C GLU A 59 4.31 -10.32 8.04
N GLN A 60 4.56 -10.09 9.34
CA GLN A 60 3.92 -10.85 10.43
C GLN A 60 2.40 -10.73 10.40
N HIS A 61 1.84 -9.55 10.09
CA HIS A 61 0.40 -9.36 9.94
C HIS A 61 -0.17 -10.17 8.78
N ILE A 62 0.55 -10.20 7.64
CA ILE A 62 0.16 -10.99 6.47
C ILE A 62 0.18 -12.49 6.82
N GLU A 63 1.25 -12.97 7.45
CA GLU A 63 1.38 -14.36 7.88
C GLU A 63 0.33 -14.77 8.92
N TYR A 64 -0.02 -13.87 9.84
CA TYR A 64 -1.06 -14.08 10.85
C TYR A 64 -2.46 -14.14 10.24
N GLY A 65 -2.64 -13.65 8.99
CA GLY A 65 -3.95 -13.56 8.33
C GLY A 65 -4.78 -12.35 8.79
N THR A 66 -4.11 -11.27 9.22
CA THR A 66 -4.78 -9.99 9.48
C THR A 66 -5.47 -9.51 8.20
N ASP A 67 -6.70 -9.02 8.30
CA ASP A 67 -7.36 -8.37 7.17
C ASP A 67 -6.60 -7.09 6.78
N ILE A 68 -5.80 -7.20 5.71
CA ILE A 68 -4.97 -6.10 5.19
C ILE A 68 -5.84 -4.97 4.63
N ASN A 69 -7.08 -5.29 4.23
CA ASN A 69 -8.05 -4.33 3.72
C ASN A 69 -8.93 -3.74 4.82
N ALA A 70 -8.68 -4.07 6.08
CA ALA A 70 -9.36 -3.44 7.19
C ALA A 70 -9.13 -1.93 7.16
N VAL A 71 -10.21 -1.17 7.34
CA VAL A 71 -10.17 0.28 7.42
C VAL A 71 -10.48 0.73 8.85
N PHE A 72 -9.68 1.64 9.36
CA PHE A 72 -9.67 1.99 10.77
C PHE A 72 -10.49 3.27 11.03
N VAL A 73 -11.47 3.15 11.91
CA VAL A 73 -12.46 4.20 12.19
C VAL A 73 -12.10 5.07 13.40
N LYS A 74 -11.04 4.71 14.15
CA LYS A 74 -10.86 5.19 15.53
C LYS A 74 -9.96 6.42 15.73
N THR A 75 -9.18 6.84 14.74
CA THR A 75 -8.33 8.04 14.89
C THR A 75 -8.96 9.25 14.23
N GLN A 76 -8.92 10.43 14.87
CA GLN A 76 -9.55 11.64 14.30
C GLN A 76 -8.91 12.07 13.00
N ASP A 77 -7.61 11.84 12.83
CA ASP A 77 -6.83 12.33 11.69
C ASP A 77 -6.90 11.42 10.46
N TRP A 78 -7.24 10.13 10.63
CA TRP A 78 -7.20 9.12 9.57
C TRP A 78 -8.50 8.32 9.47
N LYS A 79 -9.63 8.94 9.77
CA LYS A 79 -10.94 8.26 9.76
C LYS A 79 -11.17 7.49 8.48
N GLY A 80 -11.30 6.17 8.63
CA GLY A 80 -11.62 5.28 7.52
C GLY A 80 -10.47 4.96 6.58
N ALA A 81 -9.24 5.35 6.91
CA ALA A 81 -8.07 4.97 6.13
C ALA A 81 -7.74 3.48 6.30
N GLY A 82 -7.34 2.83 5.23
CA GLY A 82 -6.68 1.53 5.25
C GLY A 82 -5.16 1.67 5.15
N ALA A 83 -4.45 0.54 5.25
CA ALA A 83 -3.00 0.48 5.20
C ALA A 83 -2.39 1.19 3.98
N LEU A 84 -2.95 0.97 2.78
CA LEU A 84 -2.48 1.61 1.55
C LEU A 84 -2.67 3.12 1.52
N HIS A 85 -3.74 3.66 2.14
CA HIS A 85 -3.91 5.11 2.24
C HIS A 85 -2.78 5.74 3.05
N ILE A 86 -2.46 5.15 4.19
CA ILE A 86 -1.36 5.63 5.06
C ILE A 86 -0.02 5.52 4.33
N ALA A 87 0.26 4.38 3.69
CA ALA A 87 1.51 4.20 2.94
C ALA A 87 1.67 5.23 1.82
N ALA A 88 0.57 5.57 1.12
CA ALA A 88 0.58 6.50 -0.01
C ALA A 88 0.95 7.94 0.35
N ILE A 89 0.67 8.38 1.60
CA ILE A 89 0.88 9.78 2.01
C ILE A 89 2.01 9.97 3.03
N SER A 90 2.49 8.89 3.65
CA SER A 90 3.51 8.92 4.69
C SER A 90 4.89 9.42 4.25
N PRO A 91 5.37 9.23 3.00
CA PRO A 91 6.70 9.70 2.61
C PRO A 91 6.88 11.20 2.83
N LYS A 92 8.00 11.57 3.48
CA LYS A 92 8.34 12.96 3.79
C LYS A 92 9.48 13.52 2.92
N ASN A 93 10.34 12.66 2.42
CA ASN A 93 11.52 12.98 1.61
C ASN A 93 11.83 11.84 0.64
N ALA A 94 12.80 12.05 -0.25
CA ALA A 94 13.18 11.08 -1.27
C ALA A 94 13.64 9.72 -0.69
N GLU A 95 14.29 9.72 0.46
CA GLU A 95 14.75 8.51 1.14
C GLU A 95 13.57 7.66 1.61
N THR A 96 12.59 8.29 2.25
CA THR A 96 11.38 7.60 2.72
C THR A 96 10.46 7.17 1.59
N VAL A 97 10.48 7.82 0.42
CA VAL A 97 9.71 7.39 -0.76
C VAL A 97 10.06 5.95 -1.15
N MET A 98 11.35 5.60 -1.24
CA MET A 98 11.75 4.24 -1.62
C MET A 98 11.26 3.21 -0.59
N LEU A 99 11.37 3.52 0.69
CA LEU A 99 10.91 2.67 1.77
C LEU A 99 9.39 2.43 1.71
N PHE A 100 8.60 3.49 1.50
CA PHE A 100 7.14 3.35 1.41
C PHE A 100 6.68 2.68 0.10
N LYS A 101 7.43 2.76 -0.99
CA LYS A 101 7.21 1.93 -2.17
C LYS A 101 7.33 0.44 -1.83
N THR A 102 8.35 0.06 -1.06
CA THR A 102 8.49 -1.32 -0.57
C THR A 102 7.31 -1.71 0.34
N VAL A 103 6.88 -0.83 1.24
CA VAL A 103 5.68 -1.07 2.08
C VAL A 103 4.44 -1.35 1.22
N ILE A 104 4.21 -0.54 0.18
CA ILE A 104 3.07 -0.76 -0.74
C ILE A 104 3.21 -2.11 -1.45
N ASP A 105 4.39 -2.46 -1.96
CA ASP A 105 4.61 -3.75 -2.63
C ASP A 105 4.34 -4.94 -1.70
N VAL A 106 4.77 -4.86 -0.44
CA VAL A 106 4.51 -5.89 0.58
C VAL A 106 3.01 -5.99 0.86
N LEU A 107 2.30 -4.87 1.04
CA LEU A 107 0.85 -4.86 1.24
C LEU A 107 0.10 -5.46 0.05
N LEU A 108 0.46 -5.08 -1.19
CA LEU A 108 -0.15 -5.61 -2.40
C LEU A 108 0.09 -7.12 -2.55
N SER A 109 1.30 -7.60 -2.25
CA SER A 109 1.59 -9.05 -2.24
C SER A 109 0.85 -9.80 -1.15
N GLY A 110 0.49 -9.13 -0.05
CA GLY A 110 -0.37 -9.64 1.01
C GLY A 110 -1.88 -9.59 0.69
N GLY A 111 -2.26 -9.18 -0.52
CA GLY A 111 -3.66 -9.12 -0.97
C GLY A 111 -4.37 -7.79 -0.69
N ALA A 112 -3.64 -6.70 -0.49
CA ALA A 112 -4.24 -5.38 -0.39
C ALA A 112 -4.90 -4.99 -1.73
N ASP A 113 -6.12 -4.46 -1.65
CA ASP A 113 -6.81 -3.86 -2.80
C ASP A 113 -6.24 -2.47 -3.07
N ILE A 114 -5.59 -2.31 -4.23
CA ILE A 114 -4.93 -1.05 -4.61
C ILE A 114 -5.91 0.12 -4.71
N ASP A 115 -7.17 -0.18 -5.03
CA ASP A 115 -8.25 0.79 -5.19
C ASP A 115 -9.24 0.77 -4.02
N ILE A 116 -8.80 0.30 -2.85
CA ILE A 116 -9.62 0.26 -1.65
C ILE A 116 -10.18 1.66 -1.31
N GLU A 117 -11.46 1.72 -0.99
CA GLU A 117 -12.12 2.95 -0.60
C GLU A 117 -11.98 3.21 0.90
N ALA A 118 -11.62 4.42 1.27
CA ALA A 118 -11.66 4.84 2.66
C ALA A 118 -13.10 4.78 3.20
N LYS A 119 -13.29 4.25 4.41
CA LYS A 119 -14.61 4.25 5.10
C LYS A 119 -14.86 5.57 5.85
N ASN A 120 -14.60 6.67 5.17
CA ASN A 120 -14.94 8.00 5.60
C ASN A 120 -16.11 8.55 4.77
N ARG A 121 -16.39 9.86 4.94
CA ARG A 121 -17.45 10.54 4.20
C ARG A 121 -17.23 10.49 2.69
N ASP A 122 -15.97 10.59 2.26
CA ASP A 122 -15.61 10.82 0.87
C ASP A 122 -15.38 9.51 0.10
N GLY A 123 -14.88 8.47 0.74
CA GLY A 123 -14.64 7.16 0.10
C GLY A 123 -13.52 7.17 -0.94
N SER A 124 -12.55 8.05 -0.78
CA SER A 124 -11.45 8.23 -1.73
C SER A 124 -10.45 7.07 -1.69
N THR A 125 -9.76 6.81 -2.81
CA THR A 125 -8.75 5.74 -2.94
C THR A 125 -7.36 6.20 -2.46
N PRO A 126 -6.39 5.27 -2.26
CA PRO A 126 -5.01 5.62 -1.96
C PRO A 126 -4.38 6.54 -3.03
N LEU A 127 -4.70 6.31 -4.32
CA LEU A 127 -4.25 7.18 -5.41
C LEU A 127 -4.83 8.61 -5.28
N SER A 128 -6.11 8.73 -4.96
CA SER A 128 -6.74 10.03 -4.72
C SER A 128 -6.10 10.77 -3.55
N TRP A 129 -5.76 10.05 -2.46
CA TRP A 129 -5.06 10.64 -1.32
C TRP A 129 -3.65 11.11 -1.71
N ALA A 130 -2.87 10.28 -2.39
CA ALA A 130 -1.54 10.66 -2.87
C ALA A 130 -1.60 11.90 -3.78
N ALA A 131 -2.59 11.97 -4.67
CA ALA A 131 -2.82 13.10 -5.57
C ALA A 131 -3.22 14.37 -4.80
N TYR A 132 -4.13 14.26 -3.84
CA TYR A 132 -4.57 15.36 -2.99
C TYR A 132 -3.43 15.97 -2.17
N PHE A 133 -2.52 15.13 -1.64
CA PHE A 133 -1.35 15.58 -0.90
C PHE A 133 -0.12 15.89 -1.77
N GLY A 134 -0.26 15.88 -3.09
CA GLY A 134 0.82 16.22 -4.03
C GLY A 134 2.04 15.30 -3.95
N LYS A 135 1.82 14.01 -3.66
CA LYS A 135 2.87 13.00 -3.55
C LYS A 135 3.18 12.37 -4.91
N LEU A 136 3.76 13.15 -5.83
CA LEU A 136 3.98 12.75 -7.23
C LEU A 136 4.62 11.36 -7.37
N GLU A 137 5.66 11.07 -6.60
CA GLU A 137 6.38 9.78 -6.68
C GLU A 137 5.49 8.61 -6.26
N MET A 138 4.56 8.82 -5.31
CA MET A 138 3.61 7.81 -4.89
C MET A 138 2.46 7.68 -5.89
N VAL A 139 1.99 8.80 -6.46
CA VAL A 139 1.02 8.79 -7.57
C VAL A 139 1.56 7.96 -8.73
N THR A 140 2.78 8.27 -9.18
CA THR A 140 3.45 7.53 -10.25
C THR A 140 3.53 6.03 -9.92
N PHE A 141 3.96 5.72 -8.72
CA PHE A 141 4.15 4.34 -8.28
C PHE A 141 2.83 3.56 -8.23
N LEU A 142 1.76 4.15 -7.66
CA LEU A 142 0.45 3.50 -7.60
C LEU A 142 -0.14 3.28 -9.01
N VAL A 143 0.00 4.25 -9.91
CA VAL A 143 -0.42 4.11 -11.31
C VAL A 143 0.35 2.96 -12.00
N ASP A 144 1.67 2.87 -11.80
CA ASP A 144 2.49 1.80 -12.37
C ASP A 144 2.15 0.42 -11.78
N ARG A 145 1.50 0.36 -10.61
CA ARG A 145 0.97 -0.86 -9.98
C ARG A 145 -0.48 -1.16 -10.37
N GLY A 146 -1.09 -0.34 -11.25
CA GLY A 146 -2.42 -0.58 -11.81
C GLY A 146 -3.58 0.07 -11.07
N ALA A 147 -3.32 1.09 -10.23
CA ALA A 147 -4.40 1.87 -9.62
C ALA A 147 -5.29 2.55 -10.68
N ASP A 148 -6.60 2.54 -10.47
CA ASP A 148 -7.56 3.16 -11.38
C ASP A 148 -7.44 4.69 -11.35
N LEU A 149 -6.97 5.25 -12.48
CA LEU A 149 -6.82 6.69 -12.70
C LEU A 149 -8.13 7.48 -12.59
N ASN A 150 -9.26 6.82 -12.78
CA ASN A 150 -10.57 7.45 -12.92
C ASN A 150 -11.57 7.03 -11.84
N LYS A 151 -11.16 6.22 -10.85
CA LYS A 151 -12.04 5.84 -9.76
C LYS A 151 -12.41 7.08 -8.94
N ALA A 152 -13.67 7.49 -9.12
CA ALA A 152 -14.22 8.64 -8.41
C ALA A 152 -14.61 8.27 -6.98
N ASP A 153 -14.47 9.22 -6.08
CA ASP A 153 -14.99 9.14 -4.73
C ASP A 153 -16.53 9.38 -4.70
N LYS A 154 -17.13 9.33 -3.52
CA LYS A 154 -18.59 9.52 -3.34
C LYS A 154 -19.10 10.92 -3.71
N ASN A 155 -18.20 11.90 -3.84
CA ASN A 155 -18.49 13.27 -4.26
C ASN A 155 -18.25 13.47 -5.77
N GLY A 156 -17.81 12.41 -6.48
CA GLY A 156 -17.49 12.44 -7.90
C GLY A 156 -16.08 12.93 -8.23
N TYR A 157 -15.21 13.13 -7.24
CA TYR A 157 -13.83 13.53 -7.48
C TYR A 157 -12.96 12.31 -7.84
N THR A 158 -12.39 12.35 -9.06
CA THR A 158 -11.34 11.44 -9.48
C THR A 158 -9.99 11.83 -8.84
N PRO A 159 -8.93 11.01 -8.92
CA PRO A 159 -7.60 11.41 -8.47
C PRO A 159 -7.11 12.73 -9.07
N LEU A 160 -7.42 12.97 -10.35
CA LEU A 160 -7.14 14.27 -10.98
C LEU A 160 -7.94 15.42 -10.34
N GLY A 161 -9.23 15.22 -10.10
CA GLY A 161 -10.08 16.16 -9.39
C GLY A 161 -9.56 16.48 -8.00
N ALA A 162 -9.12 15.44 -7.25
CA ALA A 162 -8.53 15.59 -5.94
C ALA A 162 -7.24 16.46 -5.97
N ALA A 163 -6.35 16.25 -6.97
CA ALA A 163 -5.16 17.06 -7.15
C ALA A 163 -5.48 18.53 -7.47
N ILE A 164 -6.51 18.78 -8.29
CA ILE A 164 -6.91 20.13 -8.68
C ILE A 164 -7.52 20.91 -7.50
N THR A 165 -8.38 20.25 -6.72
CA THR A 165 -9.16 20.90 -5.65
C THR A 165 -8.42 20.97 -4.30
N SER A 166 -7.26 20.34 -4.19
CA SER A 166 -6.49 20.30 -2.95
C SER A 166 -6.10 21.71 -2.47
N PRO A 167 -6.43 22.07 -1.22
CA PRO A 167 -5.94 23.29 -0.58
C PRO A 167 -4.52 23.14 -0.02
N PHE A 168 -3.96 21.93 -0.01
CA PHE A 168 -2.61 21.69 0.48
C PHE A 168 -1.58 22.19 -0.51
N MET A 169 -1.05 23.36 -0.22
CA MET A 169 -0.01 24.08 -0.95
C MET A 169 1.40 23.55 -0.61
N GLY A 170 1.52 22.26 -0.35
CA GLY A 170 2.85 21.66 -0.24
C GLY A 170 3.51 21.70 -1.61
N SER A 171 4.36 22.68 -1.88
CA SER A 171 5.03 22.93 -3.15
C SER A 171 4.05 22.94 -4.36
N GLU A 172 3.70 24.12 -4.85
CA GLU A 172 2.97 24.36 -6.11
C GLU A 172 3.54 23.52 -7.26
N LEU A 173 4.87 23.31 -7.23
CA LEU A 173 5.59 22.52 -8.21
C LEU A 173 5.14 21.04 -8.22
N ASN A 174 5.00 20.42 -7.05
CA ASN A 174 4.59 19.01 -6.95
C ASN A 174 3.13 18.81 -7.37
N ARG A 175 2.26 19.77 -7.03
CA ARG A 175 0.86 19.77 -7.45
C ARG A 175 0.75 19.85 -8.97
N SER A 176 1.40 20.84 -9.58
CA SER A 176 1.38 21.02 -11.03
C SER A 176 1.95 19.81 -11.77
N ALA A 177 3.03 19.23 -11.25
CA ALA A 177 3.63 18.02 -11.79
C ALA A 177 2.69 16.79 -11.66
N THR A 178 1.99 16.65 -10.52
CA THR A 178 1.01 15.58 -10.31
C THR A 178 -0.16 15.72 -11.29
N ILE A 179 -0.73 16.91 -11.42
CA ILE A 179 -1.83 17.19 -12.37
C ILE A 179 -1.38 16.89 -13.81
N LYS A 180 -0.18 17.34 -14.19
CA LYS A 180 0.36 17.08 -15.51
C LYS A 180 0.52 15.58 -15.76
N TYR A 181 1.14 14.85 -14.82
CA TYR A 181 1.36 13.40 -14.92
C TYR A 181 0.02 12.65 -15.11
N LEU A 182 -0.98 12.94 -14.26
CA LEU A 182 -2.29 12.28 -14.34
C LEU A 182 -2.96 12.54 -15.70
N LYS A 183 -2.92 13.78 -16.20
CA LYS A 183 -3.44 14.12 -17.54
C LYS A 183 -2.69 13.40 -18.67
N ASP A 184 -1.37 13.35 -18.61
CA ASP A 184 -0.53 12.66 -19.59
C ASP A 184 -0.83 11.14 -19.62
N LYS A 185 -1.27 10.56 -18.49
CA LYS A 185 -1.73 9.15 -18.38
C LYS A 185 -3.19 8.93 -18.78
N GLY A 186 -3.93 9.99 -19.13
CA GLY A 186 -5.32 9.89 -19.58
C GLY A 186 -6.37 9.97 -18.47
N ALA A 187 -6.03 10.50 -17.29
CA ALA A 187 -7.00 10.78 -16.24
C ALA A 187 -8.05 11.83 -16.70
N LYS A 188 -9.30 11.62 -16.25
CA LYS A 188 -10.48 12.45 -16.60
C LYS A 188 -11.00 13.18 -15.38
#